data_e7133021069db0bf66403a5eee26c15e
#
_entry.id   e7133021069db0bf66403a5eee26c15e
#
_cell.length_a   1.000
_cell.length_b   1.000
_cell.length_c   1.000
_cell.angle_alpha   90.00
_cell.angle_beta   90.00
_cell.angle_gamma   90.00
#
_symmetry.space_group_name_H-M   'P 1'
#
loop_
_entity.id
_entity.type
_entity.pdbx_description
1 polymer ?
#
loop_
_entity_poly.entity_id
_entity_poly.type
_entity_poly.pdbx_seq_one_letter_code
_entity_poly.pdbx_strand_id
1 'polypeptide(L)'
;VGYAGGSKADPTYRSLGDHTESIQIEFDPQRISFDELLQIFWSMHNPTSRSWFTQYKTILFVQNDEQFAAAQRSKAALEEALGHKVRTEIRQLDRFYQAEDYHQKYKLQQDSALMGQISDKYQTVQQFVDSTLAARLNGYVGGNGSTVTAQREIELYDLSPAARARLESILGMQIAPQPNVCPVSGVGH
;
A
#
# COMPACT_ATOMS: atom_id res chain seq x y z
N VAL A 1 -1.22 4.09 7.17
CA VAL A 1 -0.35 5.28 7.21
C VAL A 1 -0.35 5.91 8.59
N GLY A 2 0.68 6.70 8.92
CA GLY A 2 0.84 7.30 10.23
C GLY A 2 2.01 8.27 10.30
N TYR A 3 2.46 8.49 11.51
CA TYR A 3 3.49 9.47 11.85
C TYR A 3 4.57 8.81 12.71
N ALA A 4 5.83 9.05 12.38
CA ALA A 4 6.95 8.45 13.10
C ALA A 4 8.19 9.37 13.16
N GLY A 5 9.11 9.05 14.06
CA GLY A 5 10.45 9.64 14.15
C GLY A 5 10.55 10.98 14.83
N GLY A 6 9.45 11.54 15.32
CA GLY A 6 9.40 12.75 16.12
C GLY A 6 9.27 12.49 17.62
N SER A 7 9.32 13.55 18.40
CA SER A 7 9.23 13.51 19.86
C SER A 7 7.84 13.89 20.39
N LYS A 8 7.00 14.49 19.57
CA LYS A 8 5.67 14.94 19.98
C LYS A 8 4.76 13.76 20.29
N ALA A 9 4.13 13.77 21.47
CA ALA A 9 3.07 12.82 21.81
C ALA A 9 1.79 13.12 21.03
N ASP A 10 1.08 12.07 20.64
CA ASP A 10 -0.22 12.12 19.96
C ASP A 10 -0.28 13.12 18.79
N PRO A 11 0.60 12.95 17.78
CA PRO A 11 0.59 13.82 16.61
C PRO A 11 -0.70 13.64 15.81
N THR A 12 -1.13 14.71 15.16
CA THR A 12 -2.22 14.71 14.18
C THR A 12 -1.75 15.37 12.90
N TYR A 13 -2.47 15.18 11.80
CA TYR A 13 -2.13 15.82 10.53
C TYR A 13 -1.92 17.33 10.64
N ARG A 14 -2.79 17.99 11.42
CA ARG A 14 -2.72 19.45 11.63
C ARG A 14 -1.69 19.88 12.67
N SER A 15 -1.18 18.95 13.45
CA SER A 15 -0.26 19.20 14.55
C SER A 15 0.77 18.08 14.66
N LEU A 16 1.55 17.94 13.58
CA LEU A 16 2.50 16.86 13.36
C LEU A 16 3.74 16.96 14.25
N GLY A 17 4.13 18.18 14.62
CA GLY A 17 5.38 18.42 15.32
C GLY A 17 6.59 18.11 14.43
N ASP A 18 7.52 17.32 14.95
CA ASP A 18 8.75 16.89 14.31
C ASP A 18 8.67 15.47 13.67
N HIS A 19 7.45 14.92 13.58
CA HIS A 19 7.23 13.63 12.93
C HIS A 19 7.30 13.73 11.39
N THR A 20 7.56 12.57 10.77
CA THR A 20 7.48 12.37 9.33
C THR A 20 6.24 11.54 9.01
N GLU A 21 5.51 11.90 7.96
CA GLU A 21 4.45 11.05 7.40
C GLU A 21 5.06 9.73 6.93
N SER A 22 4.50 8.63 7.39
CA SER A 22 5.09 7.31 7.23
C SER A 22 4.05 6.27 6.87
N ILE A 23 4.47 5.20 6.22
CA ILE A 23 3.67 3.99 6.06
C ILE A 23 4.28 2.88 6.89
N GLN A 24 3.45 2.07 7.52
CA GLN A 24 3.84 0.81 8.14
C GLN A 24 3.37 -0.34 7.26
N ILE A 25 4.25 -1.30 7.04
CA ILE A 25 3.98 -2.48 6.21
C ILE A 25 4.21 -3.71 7.08
N GLU A 26 3.15 -4.50 7.29
CA GLU A 26 3.25 -5.86 7.79
C GLU A 26 3.34 -6.81 6.61
N PHE A 27 4.30 -7.70 6.62
CA PHE A 27 4.55 -8.60 5.51
C PHE A 27 4.87 -10.01 5.98
N ASP A 28 4.55 -10.99 5.14
CA ASP A 28 4.91 -12.40 5.33
C ASP A 28 6.30 -12.64 4.73
N PRO A 29 7.32 -12.94 5.53
CA PRO A 29 8.68 -13.15 5.04
C PRO A 29 8.85 -14.40 4.15
N GLN A 30 7.86 -15.29 4.14
CA GLN A 30 7.83 -16.43 3.21
C GLN A 30 7.33 -16.02 1.80
N ARG A 31 6.68 -14.88 1.67
CA ARG A 31 6.12 -14.36 0.41
C ARG A 31 6.92 -13.22 -0.19
N ILE A 32 7.52 -12.40 0.64
CA ILE A 32 8.40 -11.30 0.25
C ILE A 32 9.44 -11.08 1.34
N SER A 33 10.70 -11.03 0.98
CA SER A 33 11.79 -10.77 1.90
C SER A 33 11.92 -9.28 2.23
N PHE A 34 12.60 -8.96 3.33
CA PHE A 34 12.90 -7.56 3.66
C PHE A 34 13.81 -6.91 2.61
N ASP A 35 14.74 -7.66 2.02
CA ASP A 35 15.62 -7.16 0.95
C ASP A 35 14.83 -6.80 -0.33
N GLU A 36 13.80 -7.57 -0.70
CA GLU A 36 12.91 -7.23 -1.81
C GLU A 36 12.10 -5.97 -1.50
N LEU A 37 11.62 -5.81 -0.25
CA LEU A 37 10.96 -4.56 0.17
C LEU A 37 11.90 -3.37 0.10
N LEU A 38 13.17 -3.52 0.45
CA LEU A 38 14.18 -2.48 0.30
C LEU A 38 14.39 -2.09 -1.17
N GLN A 39 14.43 -3.04 -2.09
CA GLN A 39 14.53 -2.75 -3.52
C GLN A 39 13.33 -1.93 -4.01
N ILE A 40 12.11 -2.30 -3.61
CA ILE A 40 10.90 -1.53 -3.92
C ILE A 40 11.01 -0.13 -3.34
N PHE A 41 11.37 0.01 -2.06
CA PHE A 41 11.52 1.29 -1.38
C PHE A 41 12.49 2.24 -2.12
N TRP A 42 13.65 1.74 -2.52
CA TRP A 42 14.64 2.54 -3.28
C TRP A 42 14.14 2.95 -4.66
N SER A 43 13.28 2.17 -5.29
CA SER A 43 12.71 2.48 -6.60
C SER A 43 11.58 3.53 -6.56
N MET A 44 10.98 3.76 -5.39
CA MET A 44 9.80 4.63 -5.24
C MET A 44 10.12 6.11 -5.07
N HIS A 45 11.39 6.49 -4.91
CA HIS A 45 11.78 7.88 -4.69
C HIS A 45 13.18 8.17 -5.25
N ASN A 46 13.53 9.46 -5.33
CA ASN A 46 14.91 9.85 -5.64
C ASN A 46 15.74 9.86 -4.34
N PRO A 47 16.61 8.86 -4.10
CA PRO A 47 17.33 8.71 -2.84
C PRO A 47 18.43 9.77 -2.62
N THR A 48 18.82 10.50 -3.67
CA THR A 48 19.83 11.58 -3.60
C THR A 48 19.21 12.94 -3.32
N SER A 49 17.89 13.06 -3.41
CA SER A 49 17.19 14.31 -3.13
C SER A 49 17.12 14.62 -1.63
N ARG A 50 16.98 15.89 -1.30
CA ARG A 50 16.81 16.34 0.08
C ARG A 50 15.47 17.03 0.24
N SER A 51 14.65 16.55 1.17
CA SER A 51 13.47 17.30 1.58
C SER A 51 13.88 18.41 2.57
N TRP A 52 13.33 19.61 2.37
CA TRP A 52 13.51 20.74 3.29
C TRP A 52 12.52 20.69 4.46
N PHE A 53 11.43 19.95 4.32
CA PHE A 53 10.39 19.83 5.33
C PHE A 53 10.51 18.47 6.05
N THR A 54 10.51 18.48 7.37
CA THR A 54 10.57 17.26 8.20
C THR A 54 9.42 16.31 7.91
N GLN A 55 8.23 16.83 7.69
CA GLN A 55 7.03 16.08 7.33
C GLN A 55 7.23 15.17 6.10
N TYR A 56 8.03 15.61 5.13
CA TYR A 56 8.25 14.91 3.86
C TYR A 56 9.68 14.36 3.71
N LYS A 57 10.41 14.18 4.80
CA LYS A 57 11.70 13.51 4.74
C LYS A 57 11.54 12.07 4.30
N THR A 58 12.49 11.61 3.51
CA THR A 58 12.58 10.18 3.19
C THR A 58 13.40 9.50 4.28
N ILE A 59 12.73 8.69 5.09
CA ILE A 59 13.33 7.95 6.20
C ILE A 59 12.86 6.50 6.09
N LEU A 60 13.79 5.57 6.23
CA LEU A 60 13.50 4.17 6.44
C LEU A 60 13.57 3.87 7.94
N PHE A 61 12.43 3.60 8.53
CA PHE A 61 12.34 3.13 9.90
C PHE A 61 12.43 1.61 9.95
N VAL A 62 13.27 1.09 10.85
CA VAL A 62 13.50 -0.34 11.05
C VAL A 62 13.19 -0.72 12.49
N GLN A 63 12.78 -1.96 12.73
CA GLN A 63 12.30 -2.42 14.03
C GLN A 63 13.33 -3.18 14.85
N ASN A 64 14.42 -3.64 14.22
CA ASN A 64 15.47 -4.43 14.88
C ASN A 64 16.82 -4.26 14.17
N ASP A 65 17.86 -4.78 14.79
CA ASP A 65 19.26 -4.65 14.33
C ASP A 65 19.51 -5.42 13.01
N GLU A 66 18.79 -6.51 12.76
CA GLU A 66 18.90 -7.27 11.52
C GLU A 66 18.39 -6.43 10.34
N GLN A 67 17.22 -5.85 10.47
CA GLN A 67 16.67 -4.91 9.47
C GLN A 67 17.57 -3.69 9.31
N PHE A 68 18.14 -3.16 10.41
CA PHE A 68 19.05 -2.04 10.36
C PHE A 68 20.30 -2.37 9.54
N ALA A 69 20.93 -3.52 9.82
CA ALA A 69 22.11 -3.97 9.10
C ALA A 69 21.82 -4.23 7.60
N ALA A 70 20.68 -4.85 7.28
CA ALA A 70 20.25 -5.07 5.90
C ALA A 70 20.02 -3.73 5.16
N ALA A 71 19.34 -2.79 5.79
CA ALA A 71 19.09 -1.45 5.24
C ALA A 71 20.39 -0.69 4.97
N GLN A 72 21.36 -0.75 5.88
CA GLN A 72 22.67 -0.13 5.70
C GLN A 72 23.46 -0.74 4.55
N ARG A 73 23.47 -2.08 4.42
CA ARG A 73 24.12 -2.75 3.28
C ARG A 73 23.46 -2.36 1.95
N SER A 74 22.14 -2.36 1.91
CA SER A 74 21.37 -1.99 0.72
C SER A 74 21.63 -0.53 0.30
N LYS A 75 21.70 0.39 1.29
CA LYS A 75 22.06 1.79 1.05
C LYS A 75 23.46 1.92 0.49
N ALA A 76 24.45 1.24 1.07
CA ALA A 76 25.83 1.29 0.60
C ALA A 76 25.97 0.77 -0.85
N ALA A 77 25.32 -0.34 -1.18
CA ALA A 77 25.31 -0.87 -2.54
C ALA A 77 24.65 0.12 -3.54
N LEU A 78 23.58 0.80 -3.11
CA LEU A 78 22.95 1.83 -3.93
C LEU A 78 23.86 3.05 -4.15
N GLU A 79 24.58 3.50 -3.11
CA GLU A 79 25.54 4.60 -3.23
C GLU A 79 26.68 4.25 -4.20
N GLU A 80 27.19 3.02 -4.15
CA GLU A 80 28.20 2.52 -5.08
C GLU A 80 27.67 2.51 -6.53
N ALA A 81 26.47 1.98 -6.74
CA ALA A 81 25.85 1.91 -8.06
C ALA A 81 25.56 3.28 -8.68
N LEU A 82 25.15 4.24 -7.84
CA LEU A 82 24.83 5.60 -8.29
C LEU A 82 26.08 6.51 -8.43
N GLY A 83 27.19 6.19 -7.79
CA GLY A 83 28.35 7.09 -7.64
C GLY A 83 28.06 8.33 -6.81
N HIS A 84 26.98 8.36 -6.04
CA HIS A 84 26.51 9.49 -5.26
C HIS A 84 25.98 9.06 -3.90
N LYS A 85 26.13 9.95 -2.89
CA LYS A 85 25.57 9.70 -1.56
C LYS A 85 24.04 9.67 -1.56
N VAL A 86 23.50 8.64 -0.94
CA VAL A 86 22.06 8.50 -0.63
C VAL A 86 21.73 9.32 0.61
N ARG A 87 20.75 10.21 0.49
CA ARG A 87 20.34 11.13 1.57
C ARG A 87 19.23 10.59 2.45
N THR A 88 18.59 9.51 2.03
CA THR A 88 17.59 8.80 2.85
C THR A 88 18.19 8.40 4.18
N GLU A 89 17.52 8.77 5.26
CA GLU A 89 17.92 8.41 6.62
C GLU A 89 17.48 6.97 6.91
N ILE A 90 18.27 6.22 7.71
CA ILE A 90 17.88 4.93 8.29
C ILE A 90 17.88 5.11 9.79
N ARG A 91 16.76 4.82 10.45
CA ARG A 91 16.56 5.04 11.88
C ARG A 91 15.84 3.86 12.52
N GLN A 92 16.18 3.55 13.75
CA GLN A 92 15.36 2.66 14.59
C GLN A 92 13.99 3.33 14.82
N LEU A 93 12.93 2.53 14.71
CA LEU A 93 11.59 2.98 15.03
C LEU A 93 11.41 2.97 16.56
N ASP A 94 11.14 4.14 17.13
CA ASP A 94 10.73 4.25 18.53
C ASP A 94 9.22 4.00 18.66
N ARG A 95 8.44 4.82 17.98
CA ARG A 95 6.98 4.73 18.00
C ARG A 95 6.38 5.11 16.65
N PHE A 96 5.32 4.39 16.29
CA PHE A 96 4.46 4.71 15.16
C PHE A 96 3.09 5.13 15.69
N TYR A 97 2.60 6.29 15.25
CA TYR A 97 1.27 6.77 15.53
C TYR A 97 0.41 6.62 14.28
N GLN A 98 -0.66 5.83 14.37
CA GLN A 98 -1.59 5.69 13.25
C GLN A 98 -2.24 7.04 12.94
N ALA A 99 -2.28 7.42 11.66
CA ALA A 99 -2.96 8.63 11.22
C ALA A 99 -4.48 8.43 11.25
N GLU A 100 -5.20 9.54 11.11
CA GLU A 100 -6.66 9.58 11.12
C GLU A 100 -7.27 8.68 10.03
N ASP A 101 -8.47 8.19 10.26
CA ASP A 101 -9.15 7.18 9.42
C ASP A 101 -9.25 7.57 7.95
N TYR A 102 -9.45 8.84 7.65
CA TYR A 102 -9.55 9.33 6.27
C TYR A 102 -8.24 9.28 5.48
N HIS A 103 -7.10 9.09 6.14
CA HIS A 103 -5.81 8.85 5.50
C HIS A 103 -5.54 7.38 5.18
N GLN A 104 -6.23 6.47 5.87
CA GLN A 104 -6.01 5.03 5.69
C GLN A 104 -6.55 4.55 4.33
N LYS A 105 -5.71 3.85 3.55
CA LYS A 105 -6.10 3.38 2.21
C LYS A 105 -6.74 4.49 1.35
N TYR A 106 -6.15 5.68 1.37
CA TYR A 106 -6.71 6.92 0.83
C TYR A 106 -7.24 6.79 -0.62
N LYS A 107 -6.48 6.15 -1.50
CA LYS A 107 -6.90 5.98 -2.90
C LYS A 107 -8.17 5.17 -3.02
N LEU A 108 -8.28 4.08 -2.26
CA LEU A 108 -9.46 3.23 -2.23
C LEU A 108 -10.67 4.01 -1.70
N GLN A 109 -10.52 4.81 -0.66
CA GLN A 109 -11.59 5.62 -0.10
C GLN A 109 -12.12 6.69 -1.07
N GLN A 110 -11.33 7.10 -2.07
CA GLN A 110 -11.79 8.03 -3.12
C GLN A 110 -12.61 7.32 -4.21
N ASP A 111 -12.58 5.99 -4.30
CA ASP A 111 -13.42 5.22 -5.21
C ASP A 111 -14.70 4.76 -4.48
N SER A 112 -15.70 5.64 -4.44
CA SER A 112 -16.95 5.38 -3.74
C SER A 112 -17.70 4.16 -4.27
N ALA A 113 -17.56 3.85 -5.56
CA ALA A 113 -18.19 2.68 -6.17
C ALA A 113 -17.57 1.38 -5.62
N LEU A 114 -16.25 1.31 -5.53
CA LEU A 114 -15.56 0.14 -5.00
C LEU A 114 -15.72 0.05 -3.47
N MET A 115 -15.60 1.18 -2.76
CA MET A 115 -15.84 1.23 -1.32
C MET A 115 -17.25 0.76 -0.93
N GLY A 116 -18.27 1.22 -1.65
CA GLY A 116 -19.66 0.79 -1.41
C GLY A 116 -19.90 -0.71 -1.59
N GLN A 117 -18.98 -1.43 -2.27
CA GLN A 117 -19.08 -2.88 -2.46
C GLN A 117 -18.32 -3.69 -1.42
N ILE A 118 -17.40 -3.08 -0.68
CA ILE A 118 -16.52 -3.79 0.26
C ILE A 118 -16.65 -3.31 1.71
N SER A 119 -17.27 -2.15 1.94
CA SER A 119 -17.39 -1.56 3.29
C SER A 119 -18.02 -2.50 4.30
N ASP A 120 -19.03 -3.26 3.90
CA ASP A 120 -19.75 -4.19 4.77
C ASP A 120 -18.90 -5.39 5.23
N LYS A 121 -17.73 -5.59 4.63
CA LYS A 121 -16.76 -6.62 5.07
C LYS A 121 -16.04 -6.22 6.37
N TYR A 122 -16.14 -4.97 6.79
CA TYR A 122 -15.38 -4.41 7.94
C TYR A 122 -16.34 -3.86 8.99
N GLN A 123 -16.27 -4.42 10.20
CA GLN A 123 -17.07 -3.95 11.34
C GLN A 123 -16.39 -2.78 12.08
N THR A 124 -15.07 -2.64 11.93
CA THR A 124 -14.28 -1.57 12.56
C THR A 124 -13.28 -0.98 11.57
N VAL A 125 -12.86 0.25 11.81
CA VAL A 125 -11.79 0.90 11.05
C VAL A 125 -10.52 0.08 11.10
N GLN A 126 -10.18 -0.52 12.25
CA GLN A 126 -8.97 -1.32 12.39
C GLN A 126 -9.00 -2.56 11.47
N GLN A 127 -10.13 -3.24 11.34
CA GLN A 127 -10.26 -4.34 10.38
C GLN A 127 -10.00 -3.89 8.93
N PHE A 128 -10.45 -2.69 8.57
CA PHE A 128 -10.16 -2.10 7.26
C PHE A 128 -8.66 -1.75 7.11
N VAL A 129 -8.06 -1.17 8.14
CA VAL A 129 -6.62 -0.82 8.15
C VAL A 129 -5.75 -2.06 8.00
N ASP A 130 -6.07 -3.15 8.70
CA ASP A 130 -5.29 -4.39 8.71
C ASP A 130 -5.59 -5.30 7.50
N SER A 131 -6.59 -4.95 6.70
CA SER A 131 -7.04 -5.78 5.58
C SER A 131 -6.05 -5.81 4.43
N THR A 132 -5.58 -7.02 4.09
CA THR A 132 -4.79 -7.27 2.87
C THR A 132 -5.61 -6.93 1.61
N LEU A 133 -6.90 -7.27 1.58
CA LEU A 133 -7.79 -6.91 0.48
C LEU A 133 -7.83 -5.39 0.28
N ALA A 134 -8.09 -4.63 1.34
CA ALA A 134 -8.12 -3.17 1.24
C ALA A 134 -6.76 -2.58 0.82
N ALA A 135 -5.64 -3.15 1.28
CA ALA A 135 -4.30 -2.73 0.87
C ALA A 135 -4.07 -2.97 -0.63
N ARG A 136 -4.45 -4.14 -1.14
CA ARG A 136 -4.33 -4.48 -2.56
C ARG A 136 -5.20 -3.60 -3.45
N LEU A 137 -6.48 -3.46 -3.11
CA LEU A 137 -7.39 -2.59 -3.83
C LEU A 137 -6.91 -1.14 -3.83
N ASN A 138 -6.41 -0.64 -2.69
CA ASN A 138 -5.81 0.70 -2.62
C ASN A 138 -4.61 0.85 -3.57
N GLY A 139 -3.78 -0.18 -3.69
CA GLY A 139 -2.68 -0.21 -4.65
C GLY A 139 -3.17 -0.14 -6.09
N TYR A 140 -4.13 -0.96 -6.46
CA TYR A 140 -4.70 -1.00 -7.82
C TYR A 140 -5.40 0.32 -8.20
N VAL A 141 -6.22 0.88 -7.31
CA VAL A 141 -6.85 2.19 -7.52
C VAL A 141 -5.78 3.29 -7.64
N GLY A 142 -4.66 3.15 -6.95
CA GLY A 142 -3.51 4.05 -7.02
C GLY A 142 -2.64 3.88 -8.28
N GLY A 143 -3.00 2.96 -9.19
CA GLY A 143 -2.24 2.69 -10.42
C GLY A 143 -1.02 1.79 -10.21
N ASN A 144 -0.96 1.04 -9.09
CA ASN A 144 0.14 0.14 -8.77
C ASN A 144 -0.27 -1.32 -9.00
N GLY A 145 0.73 -2.16 -9.28
CA GLY A 145 0.52 -3.58 -9.54
C GLY A 145 0.37 -3.90 -11.02
N SER A 146 0.49 -5.18 -11.37
CA SER A 146 0.32 -5.65 -12.74
C SER A 146 -1.07 -6.23 -12.96
N THR A 147 -1.59 -6.07 -14.18
CA THR A 147 -2.85 -6.69 -14.62
C THR A 147 -2.84 -8.21 -14.40
N VAL A 148 -1.70 -8.87 -14.66
CA VAL A 148 -1.54 -10.33 -14.48
C VAL A 148 -1.68 -10.74 -13.01
N THR A 149 -1.05 -9.98 -12.10
CA THR A 149 -1.16 -10.22 -10.66
C THR A 149 -2.60 -9.99 -10.18
N ALA A 150 -3.20 -8.88 -10.61
CA ALA A 150 -4.57 -8.54 -10.25
C ALA A 150 -5.59 -9.58 -10.73
N GLN A 151 -5.45 -10.13 -11.94
CA GLN A 151 -6.31 -11.20 -12.45
C GLN A 151 -6.29 -12.45 -11.56
N ARG A 152 -5.11 -12.84 -11.09
CA ARG A 152 -4.97 -13.99 -10.17
C ARG A 152 -5.57 -13.68 -8.80
N GLU A 153 -5.39 -12.48 -8.29
CA GLU A 153 -5.86 -12.08 -6.97
C GLU A 153 -7.36 -11.83 -6.92
N ILE A 154 -7.98 -11.31 -7.99
CA ILE A 154 -9.44 -11.12 -8.11
C ILE A 154 -10.20 -12.43 -7.86
N GLU A 155 -9.66 -13.56 -8.31
CA GLU A 155 -10.29 -14.87 -8.08
C GLU A 155 -10.21 -15.34 -6.62
N LEU A 156 -9.22 -14.83 -5.87
CA LEU A 156 -9.04 -15.17 -4.45
C LEU A 156 -9.88 -14.30 -3.51
N TYR A 157 -10.34 -13.15 -4.00
CA TYR A 157 -11.15 -12.23 -3.21
C TYR A 157 -12.63 -12.46 -3.50
N ASP A 158 -13.40 -12.66 -2.46
CA ASP A 158 -14.87 -12.72 -2.54
C ASP A 158 -15.42 -11.31 -2.84
N LEU A 159 -15.30 -10.89 -4.09
CA LEU A 159 -15.80 -9.63 -4.58
C LEU A 159 -17.17 -9.84 -5.24
N SER A 160 -18.09 -8.91 -4.98
CA SER A 160 -19.34 -8.84 -5.74
C SER A 160 -19.06 -8.65 -7.24
N PRO A 161 -19.96 -9.05 -8.14
CA PRO A 161 -19.81 -8.81 -9.57
C PRO A 161 -19.56 -7.33 -9.91
N ALA A 162 -20.18 -6.40 -9.17
CA ALA A 162 -19.98 -4.96 -9.36
C ALA A 162 -18.58 -4.49 -8.93
N ALA A 163 -18.07 -4.99 -7.79
CA ALA A 163 -16.72 -4.67 -7.35
C ALA A 163 -15.66 -5.23 -8.32
N ARG A 164 -15.85 -6.45 -8.80
CA ARG A 164 -15.02 -7.08 -9.82
C ARG A 164 -14.97 -6.24 -11.10
N ALA A 165 -16.13 -5.93 -11.67
CA ALA A 165 -16.24 -5.12 -12.89
C ALA A 165 -15.58 -3.74 -12.74
N ARG A 166 -15.73 -3.11 -11.57
CA ARG A 166 -15.08 -1.83 -11.27
C ARG A 166 -13.56 -1.97 -11.26
N LEU A 167 -13.04 -3.01 -10.61
CA LEU A 167 -11.60 -3.25 -10.52
C LEU A 167 -11.00 -3.58 -11.90
N GLU A 168 -11.68 -4.41 -12.70
CA GLU A 168 -11.31 -4.72 -14.08
C GLU A 168 -11.24 -3.44 -14.94
N SER A 169 -12.22 -2.55 -14.77
CA SER A 169 -12.22 -1.25 -15.45
C SER A 169 -11.03 -0.37 -15.05
N ILE A 170 -10.69 -0.32 -13.76
CA ILE A 170 -9.52 0.45 -13.25
C ILE A 170 -8.23 -0.09 -13.85
N LEU A 171 -8.11 -1.40 -13.98
CA LEU A 171 -6.91 -2.08 -14.49
C LEU A 171 -6.83 -2.11 -16.02
N GLY A 172 -7.81 -1.53 -16.73
CA GLY A 172 -7.87 -1.57 -18.18
C GLY A 172 -8.06 -2.99 -18.76
N MET A 173 -8.59 -3.93 -17.95
CA MET A 173 -8.90 -5.26 -18.40
C MET A 173 -10.13 -5.22 -19.31
N GLN A 174 -10.06 -5.89 -20.48
CA GLN A 174 -11.25 -6.07 -21.29
C GLN A 174 -12.19 -7.04 -20.57
N ILE A 175 -13.40 -6.59 -20.31
CA ILE A 175 -14.46 -7.45 -19.81
C ILE A 175 -14.76 -8.44 -20.93
N ALA A 176 -14.39 -9.71 -20.76
CA ALA A 176 -14.83 -10.75 -21.68
C ALA A 176 -16.37 -10.75 -21.65
N PRO A 177 -17.05 -10.68 -22.81
CA PRO A 177 -18.51 -10.71 -22.84
C PRO A 177 -18.96 -11.99 -22.15
N GLN A 178 -19.81 -11.85 -21.13
CA GLN A 178 -20.46 -12.99 -20.47
C GLN A 178 -21.16 -13.80 -21.58
N PRO A 179 -20.98 -15.12 -21.63
CA PRO A 179 -21.72 -15.92 -22.60
C PRO A 179 -23.21 -15.71 -22.31
N ASN A 180 -23.93 -15.21 -23.32
CA ASN A 180 -25.37 -15.05 -23.24
C ASN A 180 -25.97 -16.42 -22.92
N VAL A 181 -26.38 -16.61 -21.66
CA VAL A 181 -27.23 -17.74 -21.30
C VAL A 181 -28.58 -17.45 -21.94
N CYS A 182 -28.81 -18.03 -23.11
CA CYS A 182 -30.15 -18.03 -23.71
C CYS A 182 -31.12 -18.58 -22.69
N PRO A 183 -32.24 -17.89 -22.39
CA PRO A 183 -33.31 -18.49 -21.63
C PRO A 183 -33.83 -19.67 -22.43
N VAL A 184 -33.72 -20.86 -21.86
CA VAL A 184 -34.32 -22.06 -22.43
C VAL A 184 -35.84 -21.85 -22.39
N SER A 185 -36.39 -21.54 -23.57
CA SER A 185 -37.81 -21.43 -23.76
C SER A 185 -38.41 -22.80 -23.43
N GLY A 186 -39.13 -22.89 -22.31
CA GLY A 186 -39.88 -24.06 -21.95
C GLY A 186 -40.92 -24.39 -23.05
N VAL A 187 -40.75 -25.52 -23.69
CA VAL A 187 -41.76 -26.09 -24.57
C VAL A 187 -42.76 -26.76 -23.65
N GLY A 188 -43.96 -26.18 -23.58
CA GLY A 188 -45.10 -26.84 -22.98
C GLY A 188 -45.61 -28.03 -23.83
N HIS A 189 -46.01 -29.03 -23.14
CA HIS A 189 -47.12 -29.92 -23.53
C HIS A 189 -47.86 -30.33 -22.26
#